data_c681f82213e27100cba4975e1311841f
#
_entry.id   c681f82213e27100cba4975e1311841f
#
_cell.length_a   1.000
_cell.length_b   1.000
_cell.length_c   1.000
_cell.angle_alpha   90.00
_cell.angle_beta   90.00
_cell.angle_gamma   90.00
#
_symmetry.space_group_name_H-M   'P 1'
#
loop_
_entity.id
_entity.type
_entity.pdbx_description
1 polymer ?
#
loop_
_entity_poly.entity_id
_entity_poly.type
_entity_poly.pdbx_seq_one_letter_code
_entity_poly.pdbx_strand_id
1 'polypeptide(L)'
;MGNALRRLNTNSIRDEYNGRRRPACLGQDPQTTPTSFGRKFIIASKSRSGEMKYPLPATAEEKKMWLEDPHYLIRHLWQNNFSSPVEEILKRGGANVLDIGCGAGTWSLEMAKNYPESNFIGVDIAPIFPTNHHEKNLNFTLGNIIEGLPFEDNTFDLVFARLVGDSFSQKEWEETVLRELLRLTKSGSWLEIMQTDSELSRCGKNIEKMNQALLAINMNNSICEKFEDWLLGDNQVSSINHEIAISPIGTWAGKTGEFGVSYIRHLSSKMKQQIMSHLNITEEEYDNMMEMVELEYNQFTTFRTSHRFIAQKK
;
A
#
# COMPACT_ATOMS: atom_id res chain seq x y z
N MET A 1 19.35 7.87 18.39
CA MET A 1 19.10 7.42 17.02
C MET A 1 17.78 7.95 16.40
N GLY A 2 16.76 8.32 17.18
CA GLY A 2 15.51 8.91 16.66
C GLY A 2 15.61 10.29 16.00
N ASN A 3 16.74 10.99 16.13
CA ASN A 3 16.92 12.35 15.60
C ASN A 3 17.47 12.42 14.17
N ALA A 4 18.00 11.35 13.61
CA ALA A 4 18.56 11.37 12.25
C ALA A 4 17.44 11.30 11.17
N LEU A 5 16.41 10.53 11.42
CA LEU A 5 15.23 10.44 10.51
C LEU A 5 14.38 11.72 10.53
N ARG A 6 14.33 12.44 11.66
CA ARG A 6 13.65 13.74 11.76
C ARG A 6 14.38 14.89 11.05
N ARG A 7 15.66 14.73 10.69
CA ARG A 7 16.46 15.77 10.03
C ARG A 7 16.48 15.70 8.51
N LEU A 8 15.93 14.65 7.92
CA LEU A 8 15.62 14.67 6.49
C LEU A 8 14.44 15.62 6.35
N ASN A 9 14.72 16.85 5.92
CA ASN A 9 13.77 17.92 5.77
C ASN A 9 12.62 17.44 4.84
N THR A 10 11.43 17.23 5.40
CA THR A 10 10.25 16.80 4.65
C THR A 10 9.94 17.74 3.47
N ASN A 11 10.29 19.03 3.58
CA ASN A 11 10.16 19.99 2.48
C ASN A 11 11.11 19.66 1.33
N SER A 12 12.36 19.26 1.62
CA SER A 12 13.32 18.85 0.57
C SER A 12 12.87 17.58 -0.16
N ILE A 13 12.24 16.64 0.55
CA ILE A 13 11.69 15.40 -0.05
C ILE A 13 10.44 15.73 -0.86
N ARG A 14 9.61 16.64 -0.38
CA ARG A 14 8.43 17.12 -1.11
C ARG A 14 8.82 17.88 -2.38
N ASP A 15 9.89 18.67 -2.33
CA ASP A 15 10.45 19.35 -3.49
C ASP A 15 11.08 18.37 -4.47
N GLU A 16 11.78 17.34 -3.99
CA GLU A 16 12.35 16.26 -4.79
C GLU A 16 11.26 15.40 -5.45
N TYR A 17 10.15 15.15 -4.75
CA TYR A 17 8.97 14.46 -5.28
C TYR A 17 8.24 15.33 -6.33
N ASN A 18 7.95 16.59 -6.02
CA ASN A 18 7.30 17.53 -6.94
C ASN A 18 8.15 17.83 -8.18
N GLY A 19 9.48 17.86 -8.07
CA GLY A 19 10.41 18.04 -9.17
C GLY A 19 10.43 16.88 -10.18
N ARG A 20 9.90 15.69 -9.80
CA ARG A 20 9.78 14.51 -10.65
C ARG A 20 8.48 14.45 -11.46
N ARG A 21 7.56 15.38 -11.27
CA ARG A 21 6.38 15.48 -12.13
C ARG A 21 6.86 15.72 -13.57
N ARG A 22 7.06 14.63 -14.30
CA ARG A 22 7.34 14.69 -15.75
C ARG A 22 6.11 15.27 -16.44
N PRO A 23 6.27 16.11 -17.48
CA PRO A 23 5.15 16.49 -18.31
C PRO A 23 4.50 15.21 -18.84
N ALA A 24 3.18 15.15 -18.80
CA ALA A 24 2.40 14.01 -19.27
C ALA A 24 2.88 13.64 -20.69
N CYS A 25 3.59 12.53 -20.80
CA CYS A 25 3.89 11.94 -22.09
C CYS A 25 2.56 11.41 -22.63
N LEU A 26 2.01 12.10 -23.59
CA LEU A 26 1.02 11.58 -24.52
C LEU A 26 1.68 10.41 -25.28
N GLY A 27 1.63 9.24 -24.71
CA GLY A 27 2.16 8.00 -25.24
C GLY A 27 1.04 6.97 -25.31
N GLN A 28 0.75 6.58 -26.54
CA GLN A 28 -0.21 5.58 -26.96
C GLN A 28 -0.24 4.35 -26.06
N ASP A 29 -1.45 3.98 -25.70
CA ASP A 29 -1.82 2.75 -25.00
C ASP A 29 -1.27 1.52 -25.76
N PRO A 30 -0.27 0.80 -25.25
CA PRO A 30 0.07 -0.47 -25.86
C PRO A 30 -0.98 -1.48 -25.36
N GLN A 31 -1.78 -1.99 -26.26
CA GLN A 31 -2.60 -3.17 -26.06
C GLN A 31 -1.70 -4.38 -25.73
N THR A 32 -1.20 -4.42 -24.51
CA THR A 32 -0.57 -5.61 -23.95
C THR A 32 -1.43 -6.07 -22.78
N THR A 33 -1.93 -7.28 -22.91
CA THR A 33 -2.63 -8.00 -21.84
C THR A 33 -1.83 -7.93 -20.54
N PRO A 34 -2.41 -7.43 -19.45
CA PRO A 34 -1.69 -7.26 -18.20
C PRO A 34 -1.25 -8.59 -17.65
N THR A 35 0.04 -8.81 -17.55
CA THR A 35 0.59 -9.93 -16.79
C THR A 35 0.33 -9.68 -15.29
N SER A 36 -0.21 -10.65 -14.67
CA SER A 36 -1.03 -10.67 -13.48
C SER A 36 -0.32 -10.52 -12.12
N PHE A 37 0.89 -9.98 -12.01
CA PHE A 37 1.64 -10.07 -10.75
C PHE A 37 1.25 -9.02 -9.70
N GLY A 38 1.10 -7.73 -10.05
CA GLY A 38 0.59 -6.70 -9.12
C GLY A 38 -0.84 -6.98 -8.66
N ARG A 39 -1.66 -7.58 -9.53
CA ARG A 39 -3.04 -8.02 -9.22
C ARG A 39 -3.10 -9.22 -8.26
N LYS A 40 -2.00 -9.92 -8.03
CA LYS A 40 -1.99 -11.19 -7.29
C LYS A 40 -1.88 -11.03 -5.77
N PHE A 41 -1.54 -9.86 -5.25
CA PHE A 41 -1.33 -9.71 -3.79
C PHE A 41 -2.60 -9.47 -2.99
N ILE A 42 -3.66 -8.97 -3.59
CA ILE A 42 -4.93 -8.69 -2.89
C ILE A 42 -6.14 -9.13 -3.69
N ILE A 43 -6.01 -9.40 -4.99
CA ILE A 43 -7.15 -9.78 -5.81
C ILE A 43 -7.15 -11.29 -6.02
N ALA A 44 -7.87 -12.00 -5.19
CA ALA A 44 -8.54 -13.19 -5.66
C ALA A 44 -9.71 -12.73 -6.54
N SER A 45 -9.46 -12.09 -7.68
CA SER A 45 -10.52 -12.01 -8.66
C SER A 45 -10.88 -13.45 -8.97
N LYS A 46 -12.09 -13.89 -8.61
CA LYS A 46 -12.68 -15.01 -9.30
C LYS A 46 -12.60 -14.64 -10.77
N SER A 47 -11.63 -15.20 -11.50
CA SER A 47 -11.79 -15.24 -12.94
C SER A 47 -13.17 -15.84 -13.16
N ARG A 48 -13.85 -15.49 -14.23
CA ARG A 48 -15.13 -16.13 -14.61
C ARG A 48 -15.09 -17.68 -14.63
N SER A 49 -13.94 -18.28 -14.40
CA SER A 49 -13.65 -19.72 -14.24
C SER A 49 -13.63 -20.20 -12.78
N GLY A 50 -13.83 -19.36 -11.79
CA GLY A 50 -13.91 -19.80 -10.38
C GLY A 50 -12.58 -20.07 -9.66
N GLU A 51 -11.43 -19.97 -10.32
CA GLU A 51 -10.13 -20.19 -9.69
C GLU A 51 -9.58 -18.91 -9.03
N MET A 52 -9.23 -19.05 -7.76
CA MET A 52 -8.59 -18.01 -6.95
C MET A 52 -7.13 -17.87 -7.40
N LYS A 53 -6.76 -16.75 -8.05
CA LYS A 53 -5.41 -16.48 -8.57
C LYS A 53 -4.51 -15.67 -7.62
N TYR A 54 -4.87 -15.59 -6.34
CA TYR A 54 -4.05 -14.92 -5.34
C TYR A 54 -2.97 -15.88 -4.82
N PRO A 55 -1.67 -15.55 -4.89
CA PRO A 55 -0.64 -16.32 -4.23
C PRO A 55 -0.75 -16.08 -2.74
N LEU A 56 -1.52 -16.93 -2.06
CA LEU A 56 -1.54 -16.95 -0.61
C LEU A 56 -0.12 -17.25 -0.12
N PRO A 57 0.31 -16.64 0.99
CA PRO A 57 1.55 -17.04 1.63
C PRO A 57 1.49 -18.52 1.95
N ALA A 58 2.47 -19.27 1.45
CA ALA A 58 2.51 -20.72 1.60
C ALA A 58 2.96 -21.17 2.98
N THR A 59 3.65 -20.27 3.71
CA THR A 59 4.20 -20.55 5.05
C THR A 59 3.80 -19.47 6.06
N ALA A 60 3.90 -19.82 7.35
CA ALA A 60 3.68 -18.85 8.43
C ALA A 60 4.71 -17.70 8.39
N GLU A 61 5.93 -17.98 7.95
CA GLU A 61 6.99 -16.97 7.80
C GLU A 61 6.66 -16.00 6.66
N GLU A 62 6.17 -16.50 5.54
CA GLU A 62 5.70 -15.65 4.45
C GLU A 62 4.50 -14.79 4.87
N LYS A 63 3.54 -15.37 5.59
CA LYS A 63 2.40 -14.61 6.14
C LYS A 63 2.87 -13.49 7.06
N LYS A 64 3.79 -13.79 7.97
CA LYS A 64 4.37 -12.80 8.86
C LYS A 64 5.07 -11.69 8.07
N MET A 65 6.01 -12.04 7.19
CA MET A 65 6.83 -11.10 6.45
C MET A 65 6.00 -10.19 5.53
N TRP A 66 4.96 -10.71 4.88
CA TRP A 66 4.22 -9.94 3.87
C TRP A 66 3.03 -9.17 4.40
N LEU A 67 2.40 -9.69 5.44
CA LEU A 67 1.12 -9.19 5.91
C LEU A 67 1.19 -8.59 7.32
N GLU A 68 2.04 -9.14 8.19
CA GLU A 68 2.12 -8.69 9.58
C GLU A 68 3.25 -7.69 9.80
N ASP A 69 4.48 -8.02 9.39
CA ASP A 69 5.65 -7.16 9.61
C ASP A 69 5.54 -5.76 8.97
N PRO A 70 4.98 -5.58 7.75
CA PRO A 70 4.77 -4.25 7.19
C PRO A 70 3.91 -3.34 8.06
N HIS A 71 2.95 -3.90 8.81
CA HIS A 71 2.14 -3.12 9.75
C HIS A 71 3.01 -2.42 10.81
N TYR A 72 3.91 -3.16 11.44
CA TYR A 72 4.76 -2.61 12.50
C TYR A 72 5.79 -1.61 11.97
N LEU A 73 6.33 -1.84 10.77
CA LEU A 73 7.20 -0.89 10.09
C LEU A 73 6.48 0.43 9.82
N ILE A 74 5.31 0.35 9.19
CA ILE A 74 4.49 1.50 8.84
C ILE A 74 4.10 2.29 10.09
N ARG A 75 3.62 1.60 11.12
CA ARG A 75 3.29 2.20 12.40
C ARG A 75 4.51 2.89 13.04
N HIS A 76 5.70 2.29 12.93
CA HIS A 76 6.94 2.90 13.42
C HIS A 76 7.32 4.15 12.62
N LEU A 77 7.20 4.12 11.30
CA LEU A 77 7.52 5.26 10.45
C LEU A 77 6.58 6.44 10.68
N TRP A 78 5.29 6.17 10.78
CA TRP A 78 4.25 7.17 10.93
C TRP A 78 3.95 7.55 12.39
N GLN A 79 4.45 6.78 13.37
CA GLN A 79 4.22 6.95 14.82
C GLN A 79 2.74 6.84 15.24
N ASN A 80 1.87 6.40 14.33
CA ASN A 80 0.43 6.20 14.56
C ASN A 80 -0.17 5.18 13.58
N ASN A 81 -1.39 4.76 13.83
CA ASN A 81 -2.13 3.82 12.98
C ASN A 81 -2.97 4.51 11.89
N PHE A 82 -3.29 5.79 12.08
CA PHE A 82 -4.06 6.63 11.16
C PHE A 82 -3.73 8.11 11.43
N SER A 83 -4.06 9.00 10.49
CA SER A 83 -3.91 10.47 10.61
C SER A 83 -5.24 11.20 10.52
N SER A 84 -6.31 10.54 10.11
CA SER A 84 -7.67 11.12 10.10
C SER A 84 -8.07 11.59 11.50
N PRO A 85 -8.74 12.74 11.65
CA PRO A 85 -9.10 13.29 12.96
C PRO A 85 -10.34 12.59 13.56
N VAL A 86 -10.23 11.26 13.73
CA VAL A 86 -11.30 10.41 14.25
C VAL A 86 -11.05 9.89 15.68
N GLU A 87 -9.91 10.24 16.28
CA GLU A 87 -9.47 9.67 17.55
C GLU A 87 -10.49 9.91 18.67
N GLU A 88 -11.06 11.12 18.73
CA GLU A 88 -12.05 11.48 19.76
C GLU A 88 -13.36 10.68 19.62
N ILE A 89 -13.82 10.46 18.39
CA ILE A 89 -15.02 9.65 18.17
C ILE A 89 -14.76 8.16 18.45
N LEU A 90 -13.56 7.66 18.11
CA LEU A 90 -13.15 6.29 18.45
C LEU A 90 -13.10 6.06 19.95
N LYS A 91 -12.52 7.01 20.72
CA LYS A 91 -12.43 6.94 22.19
C LYS A 91 -13.79 7.09 22.88
N ARG A 92 -14.67 7.95 22.35
CA ARG A 92 -16.03 8.12 22.87
C ARG A 92 -16.87 6.88 22.68
N GLY A 93 -16.56 6.08 21.65
CA GLY A 93 -17.27 4.86 21.31
C GLY A 93 -18.41 5.06 20.31
N GLY A 94 -18.86 3.94 19.75
CA GLY A 94 -19.94 3.89 18.77
C GLY A 94 -19.55 4.22 17.32
N ALA A 95 -18.27 4.51 17.06
CA ALA A 95 -17.80 4.70 15.70
C ALA A 95 -17.75 3.36 14.95
N ASN A 96 -18.07 3.40 13.65
CA ASN A 96 -17.94 2.27 12.74
C ASN A 96 -16.72 2.50 11.82
N VAL A 97 -15.83 1.55 11.78
CA VAL A 97 -14.57 1.61 11.00
C VAL A 97 -14.50 0.44 10.03
N LEU A 98 -14.16 0.72 8.79
CA LEU A 98 -13.97 -0.27 7.73
C LEU A 98 -12.51 -0.30 7.31
N ASP A 99 -11.89 -1.48 7.33
CA ASP A 99 -10.54 -1.75 6.85
C ASP A 99 -10.61 -2.56 5.53
N ILE A 100 -10.28 -1.93 4.43
CA ILE A 100 -10.35 -2.51 3.09
C ILE A 100 -9.00 -3.13 2.71
N GLY A 101 -9.04 -4.40 2.29
CA GLY A 101 -7.83 -5.19 2.05
C GLY A 101 -7.10 -5.45 3.36
N CYS A 102 -7.84 -5.89 4.38
CA CYS A 102 -7.33 -6.04 5.75
C CYS A 102 -6.20 -7.08 5.88
N GLY A 103 -6.01 -7.95 4.88
CA GLY A 103 -4.96 -8.96 4.85
C GLY A 103 -5.02 -9.90 6.06
N ALA A 104 -3.93 -9.97 6.83
CA ALA A 104 -3.86 -10.75 8.08
C ALA A 104 -4.66 -10.13 9.24
N GLY A 105 -5.31 -8.97 9.03
CA GLY A 105 -6.13 -8.30 10.04
C GLY A 105 -5.32 -7.61 11.15
N THR A 106 -4.02 -7.46 11.01
CA THR A 106 -3.13 -6.94 12.07
C THR A 106 -3.51 -5.52 12.48
N TRP A 107 -3.83 -4.64 11.53
CA TRP A 107 -4.28 -3.27 11.81
C TRP A 107 -5.65 -3.27 12.49
N SER A 108 -6.61 -4.02 11.96
CA SER A 108 -7.96 -4.12 12.53
C SER A 108 -7.94 -4.67 13.95
N LEU A 109 -7.12 -5.70 14.24
CA LEU A 109 -6.95 -6.28 15.59
C LEU A 109 -6.38 -5.26 16.58
N GLU A 110 -5.35 -4.52 16.17
CA GLU A 110 -4.76 -3.48 17.02
C GLU A 110 -5.74 -2.34 17.28
N MET A 111 -6.47 -1.90 16.26
CA MET A 111 -7.46 -0.84 16.40
C MET A 111 -8.63 -1.27 17.30
N ALA A 112 -9.19 -2.45 17.11
CA ALA A 112 -10.26 -2.97 17.93
C ALA A 112 -9.87 -3.10 19.41
N LYS A 113 -8.64 -3.52 19.67
CA LYS A 113 -8.08 -3.58 21.03
C LYS A 113 -7.91 -2.20 21.66
N ASN A 114 -7.46 -1.20 20.87
CA ASN A 114 -7.20 0.15 21.38
C ASN A 114 -8.49 0.97 21.60
N TYR A 115 -9.56 0.63 20.86
CA TYR A 115 -10.84 1.33 20.89
C TYR A 115 -12.01 0.35 21.10
N PRO A 116 -12.13 -0.26 22.29
CA PRO A 116 -13.06 -1.36 22.54
C PRO A 116 -14.55 -1.00 22.42
N GLU A 117 -14.88 0.29 22.53
CA GLU A 117 -16.25 0.80 22.42
C GLU A 117 -16.66 1.18 21.00
N SER A 118 -15.76 1.08 20.02
CA SER A 118 -16.02 1.33 18.59
C SER A 118 -16.01 0.02 17.81
N ASN A 119 -16.68 -0.04 16.67
CA ASN A 119 -16.86 -1.24 15.87
C ASN A 119 -15.91 -1.26 14.68
N PHE A 120 -15.33 -2.40 14.39
CA PHE A 120 -14.39 -2.60 13.31
C PHE A 120 -14.84 -3.73 12.39
N ILE A 121 -14.73 -3.52 11.08
CA ILE A 121 -14.96 -4.54 10.07
C ILE A 121 -13.74 -4.57 9.15
N GLY A 122 -13.06 -5.73 9.09
CA GLY A 122 -12.01 -5.98 8.10
C GLY A 122 -12.59 -6.74 6.91
N VAL A 123 -12.34 -6.24 5.70
CA VAL A 123 -12.77 -6.88 4.46
C VAL A 123 -11.54 -7.24 3.64
N ASP A 124 -11.49 -8.47 3.18
CA ASP A 124 -10.50 -8.91 2.20
C ASP A 124 -11.16 -9.89 1.23
N ILE A 125 -10.59 -10.00 0.03
CA ILE A 125 -11.09 -10.95 -0.96
C ILE A 125 -10.59 -12.37 -0.68
N ALA A 126 -9.48 -12.50 0.07
CA ALA A 126 -8.87 -13.78 0.47
C ALA A 126 -9.11 -14.06 1.96
N PRO A 127 -9.39 -15.33 2.35
CA PRO A 127 -9.61 -15.71 3.74
C PRO A 127 -8.30 -15.86 4.53
N ILE A 128 -7.48 -14.79 4.58
CA ILE A 128 -6.16 -14.78 5.23
C ILE A 128 -6.17 -14.13 6.61
N PHE A 129 -7.27 -13.48 6.98
CA PHE A 129 -7.50 -12.94 8.32
C PHE A 129 -7.79 -14.07 9.34
N PRO A 130 -7.58 -13.82 10.63
CA PRO A 130 -7.84 -14.84 11.67
C PRO A 130 -9.33 -15.09 11.85
N THR A 131 -9.70 -16.36 11.96
CA THR A 131 -11.08 -16.78 12.28
C THR A 131 -11.33 -16.84 13.81
N ASN A 132 -10.25 -16.92 14.61
CA ASN A 132 -10.30 -16.91 16.07
C ASN A 132 -9.52 -15.70 16.58
N HIS A 133 -10.22 -14.74 17.17
CA HIS A 133 -9.67 -13.58 17.86
C HIS A 133 -10.56 -13.24 19.06
N HIS A 134 -10.06 -12.42 19.97
CA HIS A 134 -10.74 -12.13 21.25
C HIS A 134 -11.53 -10.82 21.24
N GLU A 135 -11.33 -9.99 20.24
CA GLU A 135 -11.95 -8.65 20.08
C GLU A 135 -13.41 -8.81 19.69
N LYS A 136 -14.34 -8.50 20.62
CA LYS A 136 -15.80 -8.63 20.40
C LYS A 136 -16.37 -7.58 19.48
N ASN A 137 -15.63 -6.50 19.29
CA ASN A 137 -15.98 -5.34 18.47
C ASN A 137 -15.33 -5.38 17.07
N LEU A 138 -14.80 -6.53 16.66
CA LEU A 138 -14.19 -6.75 15.35
C LEU A 138 -14.84 -7.92 14.64
N ASN A 139 -15.15 -7.73 13.37
CA ASN A 139 -15.58 -8.79 12.46
C ASN A 139 -14.73 -8.77 11.18
N PHE A 140 -14.39 -9.95 10.67
CA PHE A 140 -13.80 -10.11 9.36
C PHE A 140 -14.79 -10.74 8.38
N THR A 141 -14.78 -10.27 7.15
CA THR A 141 -15.66 -10.80 6.09
C THR A 141 -14.95 -10.84 4.75
N LEU A 142 -15.34 -11.78 3.91
CA LEU A 142 -14.92 -11.83 2.53
C LEU A 142 -15.73 -10.83 1.71
N GLY A 143 -15.04 -10.08 0.83
CA GLY A 143 -15.69 -9.14 -0.08
C GLY A 143 -14.78 -8.68 -1.19
N ASN A 144 -15.35 -8.45 -2.36
CA ASN A 144 -14.68 -7.87 -3.52
C ASN A 144 -15.20 -6.46 -3.74
N ILE A 145 -14.37 -5.46 -3.50
CA ILE A 145 -14.76 -4.06 -3.65
C ILE A 145 -15.16 -3.68 -5.09
N ILE A 146 -14.62 -4.40 -6.09
CA ILE A 146 -14.99 -4.19 -7.50
C ILE A 146 -16.43 -4.58 -7.79
N GLU A 147 -16.96 -5.55 -7.05
CA GLU A 147 -18.36 -6.02 -7.18
C GLU A 147 -19.32 -5.21 -6.29
N GLY A 148 -18.79 -4.26 -5.49
CA GLY A 148 -19.54 -3.57 -4.44
C GLY A 148 -19.61 -4.37 -3.16
N LEU A 149 -19.56 -3.70 -2.03
CA LEU A 149 -19.61 -4.33 -0.71
C LEU A 149 -21.05 -4.27 -0.14
N PRO A 150 -21.50 -5.30 0.59
CA PRO A 150 -22.87 -5.41 1.08
C PRO A 150 -23.15 -4.54 2.31
N PHE A 151 -22.73 -3.29 2.26
CA PHE A 151 -22.98 -2.29 3.30
C PHE A 151 -23.79 -1.13 2.70
N GLU A 152 -24.61 -0.51 3.54
CA GLU A 152 -25.38 0.67 3.17
C GLU A 152 -24.47 1.88 2.92
N ASP A 153 -24.97 2.84 2.15
CA ASP A 153 -24.29 4.13 1.94
C ASP A 153 -24.13 4.85 3.27
N ASN A 154 -23.05 5.62 3.42
CA ASN A 154 -22.81 6.44 4.60
C ASN A 154 -22.83 5.65 5.93
N THR A 155 -22.16 4.51 5.96
CA THR A 155 -22.16 3.60 7.13
C THR A 155 -20.99 3.84 8.07
N PHE A 156 -19.82 4.23 7.54
CA PHE A 156 -18.56 4.22 8.30
C PHE A 156 -18.05 5.63 8.63
N ASP A 157 -17.60 5.80 9.87
CA ASP A 157 -16.98 7.03 10.37
C ASP A 157 -15.52 7.14 9.91
N LEU A 158 -14.87 6.01 9.64
CA LEU A 158 -13.58 5.90 8.96
C LEU A 158 -13.60 4.73 7.99
N VAL A 159 -13.30 5.01 6.73
CA VAL A 159 -12.94 4.00 5.73
C VAL A 159 -11.42 4.06 5.54
N PHE A 160 -10.74 2.96 5.80
CA PHE A 160 -9.30 2.84 5.76
C PHE A 160 -8.87 1.82 4.71
N ALA A 161 -7.90 2.17 3.87
CA ALA A 161 -7.35 1.29 2.85
C ALA A 161 -5.82 1.42 2.82
N ARG A 162 -5.10 0.33 3.08
CA ARG A 162 -3.65 0.39 3.19
C ARG A 162 -2.96 -0.65 2.32
N LEU A 163 -1.97 -0.19 1.50
CA LEU A 163 -1.16 -1.03 0.62
C LEU A 163 -1.99 -1.85 -0.37
N VAL A 164 -3.13 -1.33 -0.76
CA VAL A 164 -4.04 -1.93 -1.74
C VAL A 164 -3.91 -1.30 -3.14
N GLY A 165 -3.04 -0.28 -3.28
CA GLY A 165 -2.86 0.50 -4.50
C GLY A 165 -2.58 -0.36 -5.72
N ASP A 166 -1.66 -1.30 -5.58
CA ASP A 166 -1.22 -2.19 -6.67
C ASP A 166 -2.22 -3.31 -6.99
N SER A 167 -3.31 -3.40 -6.24
CA SER A 167 -4.32 -4.45 -6.42
C SER A 167 -5.30 -4.18 -7.55
N PHE A 168 -5.36 -2.92 -7.97
CA PHE A 168 -6.31 -2.45 -8.97
C PHE A 168 -5.59 -1.64 -10.04
N SER A 169 -6.08 -1.68 -11.27
CA SER A 169 -5.63 -0.78 -12.33
C SER A 169 -6.04 0.66 -12.02
N GLN A 170 -5.39 1.64 -12.65
CA GLN A 170 -5.78 3.05 -12.53
C GLN A 170 -7.26 3.25 -12.88
N LYS A 171 -7.75 2.59 -13.92
CA LYS A 171 -9.15 2.63 -14.32
C LYS A 171 -10.10 2.09 -13.25
N GLU A 172 -9.77 0.94 -12.65
CA GLU A 172 -10.58 0.38 -11.57
C GLU A 172 -10.59 1.29 -10.34
N TRP A 173 -9.45 1.93 -10.03
CA TRP A 173 -9.40 2.93 -8.97
C TRP A 173 -10.32 4.11 -9.23
N GLU A 174 -10.20 4.73 -10.39
CA GLU A 174 -10.95 5.93 -10.75
C GLU A 174 -12.47 5.66 -10.91
N GLU A 175 -12.82 4.58 -11.61
CA GLU A 175 -14.21 4.32 -11.97
C GLU A 175 -15.02 3.55 -10.91
N THR A 176 -14.34 2.78 -10.03
CA THR A 176 -15.03 1.83 -9.15
C THR A 176 -14.58 1.95 -7.70
N VAL A 177 -13.29 1.77 -7.41
CA VAL A 177 -12.82 1.62 -6.03
C VAL A 177 -13.04 2.89 -5.22
N LEU A 178 -12.59 4.05 -5.71
CA LEU A 178 -12.78 5.33 -5.00
C LEU A 178 -14.25 5.68 -4.78
N ARG A 179 -15.10 5.41 -5.76
CA ARG A 179 -16.54 5.63 -5.63
C ARG A 179 -17.15 4.77 -4.54
N GLU A 180 -16.74 3.51 -4.45
CA GLU A 180 -17.21 2.59 -3.42
C GLU A 180 -16.69 3.00 -2.03
N LEU A 181 -15.42 3.38 -1.90
CA LEU A 181 -14.87 3.89 -0.64
C LEU A 181 -15.63 5.15 -0.18
N LEU A 182 -15.89 6.10 -1.09
CA LEU A 182 -16.66 7.30 -0.78
C LEU A 182 -18.12 6.99 -0.49
N ARG A 183 -18.77 6.06 -1.22
CA ARG A 183 -20.13 5.62 -0.92
C ARG A 183 -20.29 5.16 0.52
N LEU A 184 -19.35 4.34 0.97
CA LEU A 184 -19.36 3.74 2.31
C LEU A 184 -19.03 4.73 3.43
N THR A 185 -18.24 5.77 3.14
CA THR A 185 -17.89 6.81 4.11
C THR A 185 -19.11 7.68 4.41
N LYS A 186 -19.41 7.95 5.68
CA LYS A 186 -20.47 8.89 6.11
C LYS A 186 -20.18 10.32 5.64
N SER A 187 -21.22 11.10 5.39
CA SER A 187 -21.06 12.55 5.20
C SER A 187 -20.42 13.19 6.43
N GLY A 188 -19.45 14.08 6.22
CA GLY A 188 -18.64 14.69 7.26
C GLY A 188 -17.54 13.81 7.83
N SER A 189 -17.47 12.54 7.45
CA SER A 189 -16.49 11.56 7.94
C SER A 189 -15.32 11.36 6.97
N TRP A 190 -14.47 10.38 7.24
CA TRP A 190 -13.11 10.32 6.70
C TRP A 190 -12.83 9.04 5.89
N LEU A 191 -12.18 9.24 4.76
CA LEU A 191 -11.49 8.21 3.99
C LEU A 191 -9.97 8.42 4.13
N GLU A 192 -9.25 7.37 4.53
CA GLU A 192 -7.79 7.40 4.58
C GLU A 192 -7.22 6.28 3.70
N ILE A 193 -6.44 6.67 2.69
CA ILE A 193 -5.72 5.75 1.81
C ILE A 193 -4.23 5.88 2.09
N MET A 194 -3.60 4.76 2.36
CA MET A 194 -2.17 4.69 2.59
C MET A 194 -1.49 3.77 1.59
N GLN A 195 -0.50 4.29 0.88
CA GLN A 195 0.23 3.57 -0.15
C GLN A 195 1.72 3.93 -0.12
N THR A 196 2.55 3.00 -0.58
CA THR A 196 4.00 3.23 -0.74
C THR A 196 4.33 3.10 -2.22
N ASP A 197 5.16 4.00 -2.73
CA ASP A 197 5.63 3.92 -4.10
C ASP A 197 6.32 2.58 -4.36
N SER A 198 6.11 2.03 -5.54
CA SER A 198 6.80 0.81 -5.96
C SER A 198 8.25 1.12 -6.34
N GLU A 199 8.52 2.34 -6.79
CA GLU A 199 9.82 2.81 -7.22
C GLU A 199 10.70 3.22 -6.04
N LEU A 200 11.97 2.83 -6.10
CA LEU A 200 13.00 3.26 -5.17
C LEU A 200 13.55 4.63 -5.56
N SER A 201 13.81 5.45 -4.58
CA SER A 201 14.40 6.78 -4.71
C SER A 201 15.87 6.79 -4.31
N ARG A 202 16.65 7.73 -4.86
CA ARG A 202 18.11 7.82 -4.68
C ARG A 202 18.80 6.54 -5.10
N CYS A 203 18.77 6.31 -6.40
CA CYS A 203 19.21 5.06 -7.01
C CYS A 203 20.60 5.18 -7.60
N GLY A 204 21.40 4.13 -7.46
CA GLY A 204 22.53 3.84 -8.33
C GLY A 204 22.05 3.11 -9.60
N LYS A 205 22.98 2.85 -10.49
CA LYS A 205 22.71 2.25 -11.81
C LYS A 205 21.98 0.90 -11.74
N ASN A 206 22.32 0.07 -10.74
CA ASN A 206 21.70 -1.25 -10.63
C ASN A 206 20.29 -1.17 -10.05
N ILE A 207 20.04 -0.27 -9.10
CA ILE A 207 18.69 0.01 -8.60
C ILE A 207 17.81 0.60 -9.70
N GLU A 208 18.33 1.53 -10.52
CA GLU A 208 17.59 2.08 -11.67
C GLU A 208 17.19 0.99 -12.66
N LYS A 209 18.11 0.05 -12.94
CA LYS A 209 17.84 -1.11 -13.80
C LYS A 209 16.75 -2.02 -13.22
N MET A 210 16.80 -2.25 -11.91
CA MET A 210 15.77 -3.00 -11.20
C MET A 210 14.43 -2.27 -11.22
N ASN A 211 14.40 -0.97 -10.93
CA ASN A 211 13.19 -0.15 -11.02
C ASN A 211 12.54 -0.25 -12.40
N GLN A 212 13.33 -0.10 -13.49
CA GLN A 212 12.82 -0.23 -14.85
C GLN A 212 12.19 -1.60 -15.12
N ALA A 213 12.82 -2.68 -14.64
CA ALA A 213 12.26 -4.03 -14.77
C ALA A 213 10.95 -4.17 -13.99
N LEU A 214 10.89 -3.69 -12.76
CA LEU A 214 9.68 -3.72 -11.92
C LEU A 214 8.55 -2.90 -12.55
N LEU A 215 8.87 -1.74 -13.14
CA LEU A 215 7.94 -0.90 -13.91
C LEU A 215 7.31 -1.67 -15.06
N ALA A 216 8.15 -2.32 -15.86
CA ALA A 216 7.72 -3.06 -17.04
C ALA A 216 6.90 -4.31 -16.70
N ILE A 217 7.13 -4.91 -15.52
CA ILE A 217 6.38 -6.08 -15.04
C ILE A 217 5.01 -5.71 -14.44
N ASN A 218 4.59 -4.46 -14.53
CA ASN A 218 3.27 -3.98 -14.09
C ASN A 218 3.10 -3.78 -12.58
N MET A 219 4.10 -3.32 -11.89
CA MET A 219 3.85 -2.66 -10.62
C MET A 219 3.33 -1.24 -10.92
N ASN A 220 2.15 -0.92 -10.46
CA ASN A 220 1.39 0.29 -10.80
C ASN A 220 2.02 1.54 -10.16
N ASN A 221 3.09 2.07 -10.76
CA ASN A 221 4.03 2.97 -10.12
C ASN A 221 3.56 4.38 -9.85
N SER A 222 2.60 4.83 -10.60
CA SER A 222 2.13 6.22 -10.51
C SER A 222 0.80 6.35 -9.79
N ILE A 223 0.35 5.30 -9.11
CA ILE A 223 -0.96 5.34 -8.44
C ILE A 223 -1.01 6.41 -7.34
N CYS A 224 0.08 6.57 -6.59
CA CYS A 224 0.15 7.59 -5.53
C CYS A 224 0.03 9.01 -6.08
N GLU A 225 0.56 9.28 -7.28
CA GLU A 225 0.44 10.59 -7.95
C GLU A 225 -1.00 10.91 -8.37
N LYS A 226 -1.84 9.89 -8.54
CA LYS A 226 -3.21 10.04 -9.02
C LYS A 226 -4.23 10.22 -7.90
N PHE A 227 -3.98 9.68 -6.71
CA PHE A 227 -4.95 9.74 -5.62
C PHE A 227 -5.33 11.17 -5.24
N GLU A 228 -4.37 12.08 -5.18
CA GLU A 228 -4.65 13.48 -4.86
C GLU A 228 -5.55 14.13 -5.91
N ASP A 229 -5.22 13.95 -7.20
CA ASP A 229 -6.00 14.49 -8.32
C ASP A 229 -7.41 13.91 -8.38
N TRP A 230 -7.56 12.59 -8.20
CA TRP A 230 -8.88 11.94 -8.20
C TRP A 230 -9.74 12.37 -7.03
N LEU A 231 -9.17 12.47 -5.83
CA LEU A 231 -9.91 12.90 -4.64
C LEU A 231 -10.29 14.37 -4.72
N LEU A 232 -9.41 15.25 -5.23
CA LEU A 232 -9.72 16.67 -5.44
C LEU A 232 -10.76 16.87 -6.55
N GLY A 233 -10.75 16.02 -7.55
CA GLY A 233 -11.72 16.04 -8.66
C GLY A 233 -13.10 15.52 -8.30
N ASP A 234 -13.26 14.77 -7.20
CA ASP A 234 -14.54 14.23 -6.78
C ASP A 234 -15.38 15.28 -6.03
N ASN A 235 -16.59 15.50 -6.51
CA ASN A 235 -17.52 16.49 -5.95
C ASN A 235 -18.01 16.13 -4.54
N GLN A 236 -17.85 14.90 -4.08
CA GLN A 236 -18.22 14.42 -2.76
C GLN A 236 -17.13 14.71 -1.71
N VAL A 237 -15.92 15.10 -2.13
CA VAL A 237 -14.82 15.40 -1.21
C VAL A 237 -14.83 16.89 -0.87
N SER A 238 -14.77 17.21 0.42
CA SER A 238 -14.72 18.60 0.92
C SER A 238 -13.29 19.09 1.13
N SER A 239 -12.41 18.20 1.58
CA SER A 239 -11.00 18.51 1.83
C SER A 239 -10.14 17.28 1.70
N ILE A 240 -8.87 17.50 1.40
CA ILE A 240 -7.84 16.48 1.38
C ILE A 240 -6.59 16.99 2.09
N ASN A 241 -5.95 16.13 2.85
CA ASN A 241 -4.59 16.31 3.34
C ASN A 241 -3.73 15.16 2.81
N HIS A 242 -2.57 15.49 2.24
CA HIS A 242 -1.60 14.52 1.75
C HIS A 242 -0.32 14.59 2.57
N GLU A 243 -0.01 13.52 3.27
CA GLU A 243 1.17 13.37 4.11
C GLU A 243 2.16 12.41 3.46
N ILE A 244 3.45 12.67 3.66
CA ILE A 244 4.54 11.88 3.09
C ILE A 244 5.52 11.48 4.19
N ALA A 245 5.94 10.22 4.18
CA ALA A 245 7.02 9.70 4.99
C ALA A 245 7.99 8.89 4.14
N ILE A 246 9.24 8.77 4.58
CA ILE A 246 10.22 7.91 3.91
C ILE A 246 10.30 6.54 4.59
N SER A 247 10.34 5.50 3.77
CA SER A 247 10.64 4.12 4.15
C SER A 247 12.08 3.81 3.72
N PRO A 248 13.06 3.89 4.64
CA PRO A 248 14.46 3.72 4.29
C PRO A 248 14.78 2.27 3.92
N ILE A 249 15.74 2.10 3.00
CA ILE A 249 16.25 0.80 2.56
C ILE A 249 17.76 0.83 2.65
N GLY A 250 18.34 0.01 3.51
CA GLY A 250 19.78 -0.03 3.76
C GLY A 250 20.13 0.08 5.22
N THR A 251 21.32 -0.43 5.61
CA THR A 251 21.81 -0.39 6.99
C THR A 251 22.11 1.02 7.50
N TRP A 252 22.18 2.02 6.59
CA TRP A 252 22.31 3.43 6.92
C TRP A 252 21.21 3.96 7.86
N ALA A 253 20.04 3.34 7.83
CA ALA A 253 18.90 3.70 8.68
C ALA A 253 18.68 2.70 9.84
N GLY A 254 19.69 1.87 10.16
CA GLY A 254 19.61 0.87 11.23
C GLY A 254 18.55 -0.18 10.97
N LYS A 255 17.91 -0.70 12.03
CA LYS A 255 16.94 -1.81 11.93
C LYS A 255 15.77 -1.54 10.96
N THR A 256 15.32 -0.30 10.86
CA THR A 256 14.24 0.08 9.95
C THR A 256 14.65 -0.12 8.49
N GLY A 257 15.88 0.31 8.15
CA GLY A 257 16.42 0.14 6.81
C GLY A 257 16.79 -1.32 6.50
N GLU A 258 17.29 -2.08 7.48
CA GLU A 258 17.54 -3.51 7.35
C GLU A 258 16.25 -4.29 7.05
N PHE A 259 15.15 -3.91 7.70
CA PHE A 259 13.84 -4.48 7.38
C PHE A 259 13.43 -4.18 5.93
N GLY A 260 13.64 -2.92 5.47
CA GLY A 260 13.40 -2.53 4.08
C GLY A 260 14.18 -3.40 3.09
N VAL A 261 15.47 -3.65 3.37
CA VAL A 261 16.30 -4.56 2.54
C VAL A 261 15.71 -5.97 2.50
N SER A 262 15.35 -6.52 3.66
CA SER A 262 14.79 -7.88 3.74
C SER A 262 13.48 -7.99 2.95
N TYR A 263 12.62 -6.99 3.04
CA TYR A 263 11.36 -6.93 2.30
C TYR A 263 11.60 -6.89 0.77
N ILE A 264 12.48 -5.99 0.30
CA ILE A 264 12.78 -5.87 -1.15
C ILE A 264 13.47 -7.11 -1.67
N ARG A 265 14.43 -7.69 -0.93
CA ARG A 265 15.10 -8.94 -1.30
C ARG A 265 14.09 -10.08 -1.51
N HIS A 266 13.15 -10.20 -0.59
CA HIS A 266 12.12 -11.23 -0.69
C HIS A 266 11.18 -10.99 -1.89
N LEU A 267 10.73 -9.74 -2.09
CA LEU A 267 9.93 -9.37 -3.25
C LEU A 267 10.67 -9.67 -4.56
N SER A 268 11.91 -9.24 -4.68
CA SER A 268 12.74 -9.47 -5.87
C SER A 268 12.97 -10.96 -6.14
N SER A 269 13.15 -11.77 -5.09
CA SER A 269 13.31 -13.22 -5.25
C SER A 269 12.08 -13.90 -5.84
N LYS A 270 10.88 -13.45 -5.47
CA LYS A 270 9.61 -13.93 -6.04
C LYS A 270 9.40 -13.51 -7.49
N MET A 271 10.01 -12.39 -7.87
CA MET A 271 9.94 -11.85 -9.23
C MET A 271 11.17 -12.18 -10.07
N LYS A 272 12.12 -12.98 -9.56
CA LYS A 272 13.41 -13.26 -10.18
C LYS A 272 13.26 -13.63 -11.67
N GLN A 273 12.38 -14.57 -11.99
CA GLN A 273 12.20 -15.04 -13.37
C GLN A 273 11.67 -13.94 -14.31
N GLN A 274 10.72 -13.13 -13.83
CA GLN A 274 10.17 -12.02 -14.63
C GLN A 274 11.23 -10.93 -14.84
N ILE A 275 11.98 -10.58 -13.79
CA ILE A 275 13.07 -9.59 -13.88
C ILE A 275 14.15 -10.07 -14.86
N MET A 276 14.61 -11.31 -14.72
CA MET A 276 15.59 -11.92 -15.63
C MET A 276 15.12 -11.91 -17.07
N SER A 277 13.87 -12.32 -17.31
CA SER A 277 13.29 -12.34 -18.65
C SER A 277 13.19 -10.94 -19.24
N HIS A 278 12.75 -9.94 -18.46
CA HIS A 278 12.63 -8.57 -18.95
C HIS A 278 14.00 -7.96 -19.28
N LEU A 279 14.99 -8.17 -18.42
CA LEU A 279 16.34 -7.63 -18.59
C LEU A 279 17.18 -8.45 -19.56
N ASN A 280 16.69 -9.62 -19.98
CA ASN A 280 17.42 -10.59 -20.81
C ASN A 280 18.80 -10.93 -20.22
N ILE A 281 18.81 -11.31 -18.92
CA ILE A 281 20.01 -11.66 -18.15
C ILE A 281 19.95 -13.08 -17.62
N THR A 282 21.13 -13.68 -17.42
CA THR A 282 21.29 -14.99 -16.79
C THR A 282 21.03 -14.92 -15.28
N GLU A 283 20.93 -16.09 -14.64
CA GLU A 283 20.80 -16.18 -13.18
C GLU A 283 22.03 -15.62 -12.46
N GLU A 284 23.23 -15.91 -12.95
CA GLU A 284 24.48 -15.37 -12.42
C GLU A 284 24.53 -13.83 -12.53
N GLU A 285 24.11 -13.27 -13.66
CA GLU A 285 24.04 -11.82 -13.86
C GLU A 285 23.00 -11.17 -12.96
N TYR A 286 21.88 -11.85 -12.71
CA TYR A 286 20.87 -11.39 -11.76
C TYR A 286 21.41 -11.37 -10.34
N ASP A 287 22.06 -12.44 -9.88
CA ASP A 287 22.58 -12.54 -8.53
C ASP A 287 23.69 -11.48 -8.30
N ASN A 288 24.60 -11.29 -9.27
CA ASN A 288 25.59 -10.22 -9.25
C ASN A 288 24.95 -8.82 -9.22
N MET A 289 23.89 -8.60 -10.00
CA MET A 289 23.13 -7.34 -9.98
C MET A 289 22.55 -7.08 -8.59
N MET A 290 21.95 -8.09 -7.94
CA MET A 290 21.33 -7.94 -6.63
C MET A 290 22.35 -7.67 -5.53
N GLU A 291 23.55 -8.23 -5.59
CA GLU A 291 24.67 -7.86 -4.69
C GLU A 291 25.02 -6.37 -4.83
N MET A 292 25.12 -5.89 -6.06
CA MET A 292 25.41 -4.48 -6.31
C MET A 292 24.25 -3.57 -5.86
N VAL A 293 23.00 -3.97 -6.05
CA VAL A 293 21.82 -3.28 -5.54
C VAL A 293 21.89 -3.10 -4.01
N GLU A 294 22.29 -4.12 -3.27
CA GLU A 294 22.42 -4.03 -1.82
C GLU A 294 23.53 -3.07 -1.36
N LEU A 295 24.63 -3.01 -2.09
CA LEU A 295 25.69 -2.01 -1.85
C LEU A 295 25.18 -0.58 -2.14
N GLU A 296 24.44 -0.41 -3.24
CA GLU A 296 23.87 0.87 -3.65
C GLU A 296 22.86 1.41 -2.63
N TYR A 297 22.09 0.57 -1.94
CA TYR A 297 21.16 1.02 -0.88
C TYR A 297 21.83 1.89 0.17
N ASN A 298 23.05 1.53 0.57
CA ASN A 298 23.81 2.29 1.57
C ASN A 298 24.55 3.47 0.96
N GLN A 299 25.11 3.29 -0.24
CA GLN A 299 25.86 4.33 -0.93
C GLN A 299 24.98 5.55 -1.25
N PHE A 300 23.75 5.32 -1.70
CA PHE A 300 22.83 6.38 -2.12
C PHE A 300 21.78 6.75 -1.05
N THR A 301 21.83 6.10 0.13
CA THR A 301 20.79 6.28 1.16
C THR A 301 19.37 6.09 0.60
N THR A 302 19.21 4.98 -0.11
CA THR A 302 17.99 4.63 -0.85
C THR A 302 16.76 4.54 0.07
N PHE A 303 15.60 4.96 -0.43
CA PHE A 303 14.33 4.89 0.29
C PHE A 303 13.15 4.72 -0.69
N ARG A 304 11.99 4.40 -0.14
CA ARG A 304 10.68 4.49 -0.81
C ARG A 304 9.86 5.59 -0.18
N THR A 305 9.01 6.23 -0.95
CA THR A 305 8.07 7.21 -0.43
C THR A 305 6.78 6.51 -0.02
N SER A 306 6.32 6.82 1.17
CA SER A 306 5.05 6.36 1.73
C SER A 306 4.11 7.55 1.83
N HIS A 307 2.87 7.37 1.39
CA HIS A 307 1.87 8.42 1.27
C HIS A 307 0.66 8.10 2.13
N ARG A 308 0.06 9.12 2.72
CA ARG A 308 -1.28 9.10 3.30
C ARG A 308 -2.13 10.19 2.67
N PHE A 309 -3.26 9.79 2.13
CA PHE A 309 -4.29 10.67 1.59
C PHE A 309 -5.48 10.62 2.54
N ILE A 310 -5.76 11.73 3.19
CA ILE A 310 -6.83 11.86 4.18
C ILE A 310 -7.89 12.77 3.58
N ALA A 311 -9.01 12.21 3.16
CA ALA A 311 -10.10 12.92 2.52
C ALA A 311 -11.31 12.99 3.43
N GLN A 312 -11.94 14.17 3.52
CA GLN A 312 -13.22 14.33 4.21
C GLN A 312 -14.35 14.32 3.18
N LYS A 313 -15.34 13.46 3.39
CA LYS A 313 -16.56 13.47 2.59
C LYS A 313 -17.47 14.64 2.99
N LYS A 314 -18.16 15.25 2.02
CA LYS A 314 -19.17 16.29 2.25
C LYS A 314 -20.38 15.78 3.00
#